data_7181807d4535d602904ac661d3ce1459
#
_entry.id   7181807d4535d602904ac661d3ce1459
#
_cell.length_a   1.000
_cell.length_b   1.000
_cell.length_c   1.000
_cell.angle_alpha   90.00
_cell.angle_beta   90.00
_cell.angle_gamma   90.00
#
_symmetry.space_group_name_H-M   'P 1'
#
loop_
_entity.id
_entity.type
_entity.pdbx_description
1 polymer ?
#
loop_
_entity_poly.entity_id
_entity_poly.type
_entity_poly.pdbx_seq_one_letter_code
_entity_poly.pdbx_strand_id
1 'polypeptide(L)'
;GATDKTTGLIKNAHNSQWLNNKNIVKDLKKSLDNNIYSENDANCFCLSEAIDGSASRYETVFGVILGSGCGGGFVINKKIISGSNGLGGEWSLNQMPESTITNLKSEKKLDFSNRIEGYLSGKSIEKNYEIRFKQKLSAKEIFFNYRDKDKNACDFINDYKNKLARSLVIIITTVDPDAIVFGGGISNEINFL
;
A
#
# COMPACT_ATOMS: atom_id res chain seq x y z
N GLY A 1 -2.38 7.82 8.08
CA GLY A 1 -1.77 9.08 8.56
C GLY A 1 -0.44 8.85 9.23
N ALA A 2 0.36 9.90 9.39
CA ALA A 2 1.67 9.83 10.02
C ALA A 2 1.69 10.67 11.30
N THR A 3 2.56 10.31 12.25
CA THR A 3 2.83 11.11 13.45
C THR A 3 4.08 11.97 13.19
N ASP A 4 3.94 13.26 13.39
CA ASP A 4 5.07 14.19 13.33
C ASP A 4 6.03 13.91 14.48
N LYS A 5 7.28 13.61 14.18
CA LYS A 5 8.29 13.20 15.16
C LYS A 5 8.67 14.29 16.16
N THR A 6 8.51 15.56 15.80
CA THR A 6 8.89 16.71 16.64
C THR A 6 7.76 17.07 17.58
N THR A 7 6.53 17.14 17.07
CA THR A 7 5.36 17.62 17.83
C THR A 7 4.51 16.49 18.43
N GLY A 8 4.65 15.27 17.92
CA GLY A 8 3.79 14.12 18.26
C GLY A 8 2.36 14.24 17.71
N LEU A 9 2.09 15.23 16.85
CA LEU A 9 0.76 15.45 16.28
C LEU A 9 0.54 14.55 15.07
N ILE A 10 -0.67 14.05 14.94
CA ILE A 10 -1.08 13.28 13.75
C ILE A 10 -1.30 14.22 12.57
N LYS A 11 -0.77 13.82 11.41
CA LYS A 11 -0.90 14.50 10.12
C LYS A 11 -1.43 13.55 9.06
N ASN A 12 -2.14 14.09 8.06
CA ASN A 12 -2.61 13.36 6.88
C ASN A 12 -3.48 12.13 7.17
N ALA A 13 -4.27 12.17 8.25
CA ALA A 13 -5.23 11.13 8.57
C ALA A 13 -6.49 11.28 7.69
N HIS A 14 -6.42 10.82 6.43
CA HIS A 14 -7.50 11.00 5.45
C HIS A 14 -8.80 10.29 5.84
N ASN A 15 -8.70 9.08 6.38
CA ASN A 15 -9.87 8.27 6.80
C ASN A 15 -10.41 8.66 8.18
N SER A 16 -9.64 9.44 8.95
CA SER A 16 -9.98 9.85 10.33
C SER A 16 -9.55 11.29 10.57
N GLN A 17 -10.12 12.21 9.78
CA GLN A 17 -9.70 13.63 9.76
C GLN A 17 -9.74 14.31 11.13
N TRP A 18 -10.62 13.86 12.02
CA TRP A 18 -10.75 14.32 13.40
C TRP A 18 -9.49 14.06 14.25
N LEU A 19 -8.61 13.15 13.83
CA LEU A 19 -7.33 12.87 14.48
C LEU A 19 -6.24 13.87 14.12
N ASN A 20 -6.37 14.59 13.01
CA ASN A 20 -5.36 15.56 12.59
C ASN A 20 -5.16 16.63 13.68
N ASN A 21 -3.90 16.97 13.92
CA ASN A 21 -3.46 17.89 14.97
C ASN A 21 -3.77 17.43 16.41
N LYS A 22 -4.07 16.13 16.62
CA LYS A 22 -4.18 15.52 17.95
C LYS A 22 -2.91 14.77 18.31
N ASN A 23 -2.57 14.76 19.59
CA ASN A 23 -1.47 13.96 20.14
C ASN A 23 -2.04 12.76 20.89
N ILE A 24 -2.36 11.70 20.14
CA ILE A 24 -2.97 10.48 20.72
C ILE A 24 -2.06 9.84 21.78
N VAL A 25 -0.74 9.83 21.54
CA VAL A 25 0.22 9.25 22.50
C VAL A 25 0.12 9.95 23.85
N LYS A 26 0.08 11.31 23.85
CA LYS A 26 -0.07 12.09 25.07
C LYS A 26 -1.39 11.82 25.78
N ASP A 27 -2.47 11.68 25.01
CA ASP A 27 -3.79 11.45 25.59
C ASP A 27 -3.94 10.05 26.17
N LEU A 28 -3.42 9.03 25.49
CA LEU A 28 -3.41 7.65 25.98
C LEU A 28 -2.51 7.48 27.22
N LYS A 29 -1.36 8.14 27.28
CA LYS A 29 -0.47 8.12 28.47
C LYS A 29 -1.12 8.68 29.73
N LYS A 30 -2.17 9.49 29.63
CA LYS A 30 -2.91 9.94 30.82
C LYS A 30 -3.76 8.84 31.44
N SER A 31 -4.14 7.83 30.65
CA SER A 31 -5.06 6.77 31.06
C SER A 31 -4.40 5.40 31.18
N LEU A 32 -3.21 5.23 30.59
CA LEU A 32 -2.50 3.96 30.53
C LEU A 32 -1.10 4.13 31.12
N ASP A 33 -0.77 3.30 32.10
CA ASP A 33 0.57 3.25 32.73
C ASP A 33 1.50 2.35 31.89
N ASN A 34 1.74 2.74 30.63
CA ASN A 34 2.55 1.98 29.69
C ASN A 34 3.34 2.91 28.76
N ASN A 35 4.41 2.39 28.19
CA ASN A 35 5.11 3.02 27.08
C ASN A 35 4.27 2.90 25.80
N ILE A 36 3.81 4.04 25.28
CA ILE A 36 2.96 4.13 24.11
C ILE A 36 3.73 4.74 22.96
N TYR A 37 3.73 4.04 21.85
CA TYR A 37 4.30 4.47 20.57
C TYR A 37 3.18 4.52 19.53
N SER A 38 3.25 5.47 18.62
CA SER A 38 2.31 5.60 17.50
C SER A 38 3.08 5.56 16.21
N GLU A 39 2.65 4.70 15.31
CA GLU A 39 3.26 4.59 13.99
C GLU A 39 2.15 4.35 12.93
N ASN A 40 2.48 4.50 11.65
CA ASN A 40 1.60 4.18 10.54
C ASN A 40 1.24 2.68 10.55
N ASP A 41 0.02 2.34 10.15
CA ASP A 41 -0.50 0.97 10.14
C ASP A 41 0.32 0.01 9.25
N ALA A 42 0.76 0.46 8.08
CA ALA A 42 1.60 -0.34 7.21
C ALA A 42 3.00 -0.56 7.79
N ASN A 43 3.55 0.43 8.51
CA ASN A 43 4.81 0.28 9.24
C ASN A 43 4.66 -0.71 10.40
N CYS A 44 3.54 -0.67 11.14
CA CYS A 44 3.25 -1.63 12.20
C CYS A 44 3.12 -3.06 11.66
N PHE A 45 2.41 -3.23 10.53
CA PHE A 45 2.30 -4.52 9.85
C PHE A 45 3.68 -5.06 9.44
N CYS A 46 4.48 -4.25 8.74
CA CYS A 46 5.82 -4.65 8.30
C CYS A 46 6.72 -5.02 9.49
N LEU A 47 6.66 -4.26 10.58
CA LEU A 47 7.42 -4.54 11.79
C LEU A 47 7.00 -5.87 12.43
N SER A 48 5.69 -6.14 12.55
CA SER A 48 5.19 -7.41 13.08
C SER A 48 5.69 -8.59 12.25
N GLU A 49 5.57 -8.53 10.93
CA GLU A 49 6.07 -9.57 10.04
C GLU A 49 7.60 -9.76 10.14
N ALA A 50 8.33 -8.68 10.36
CA ALA A 50 9.77 -8.71 10.52
C ALA A 50 10.20 -9.24 11.89
N ILE A 51 9.44 -9.01 12.99
CA ILE A 51 9.83 -9.45 14.35
C ILE A 51 9.53 -10.94 14.56
N ASP A 52 8.27 -11.34 14.38
CA ASP A 52 7.74 -12.65 14.74
C ASP A 52 6.85 -13.28 13.67
N GLY A 53 6.64 -12.61 12.54
CA GLY A 53 5.85 -13.08 11.41
C GLY A 53 6.66 -13.83 10.36
N SER A 54 6.12 -13.84 9.13
CA SER A 54 6.65 -14.60 7.98
C SER A 54 8.07 -14.19 7.55
N ALA A 55 8.47 -12.95 7.86
CA ALA A 55 9.78 -12.40 7.51
C ALA A 55 10.75 -12.32 8.70
N SER A 56 10.49 -13.03 9.80
CA SER A 56 11.28 -12.91 11.05
C SER A 56 12.76 -13.26 10.91
N ARG A 57 13.14 -14.06 9.92
CA ARG A 57 14.54 -14.46 9.63
C ARG A 57 15.32 -13.48 8.76
N TYR A 58 14.65 -12.46 8.22
CA TYR A 58 15.26 -11.50 7.31
C TYR A 58 15.59 -10.17 8.00
N GLU A 59 16.63 -9.49 7.54
CA GLU A 59 17.09 -8.22 8.11
C GLU A 59 16.39 -7.03 7.46
N THR A 60 16.22 -7.07 6.12
CA THR A 60 15.62 -6.01 5.32
C THR A 60 14.29 -6.48 4.77
N VAL A 61 13.21 -5.92 5.28
CA VAL A 61 11.83 -6.34 4.95
C VAL A 61 11.03 -5.16 4.41
N PHE A 62 10.38 -5.36 3.29
CA PHE A 62 9.39 -4.42 2.77
C PHE A 62 7.99 -5.00 2.86
N GLY A 63 7.10 -4.34 3.61
CA GLY A 63 5.70 -4.72 3.73
C GLY A 63 4.85 -4.00 2.67
N VAL A 64 4.05 -4.76 1.94
CA VAL A 64 3.10 -4.27 0.93
C VAL A 64 1.69 -4.56 1.41
N ILE A 65 0.89 -3.54 1.66
CA ILE A 65 -0.53 -3.69 2.01
C ILE A 65 -1.38 -3.41 0.77
N LEU A 66 -2.18 -4.39 0.39
CA LEU A 66 -3.17 -4.30 -0.67
C LEU A 66 -4.56 -4.57 -0.06
N GLY A 67 -5.29 -3.50 0.20
CA GLY A 67 -6.62 -3.52 0.81
C GLY A 67 -7.54 -2.53 0.14
N SER A 68 -8.40 -1.84 0.90
CA SER A 68 -9.21 -0.71 0.38
C SER A 68 -8.33 0.41 -0.18
N GLY A 69 -7.14 0.61 0.41
CA GLY A 69 -6.04 1.43 -0.09
C GLY A 69 -4.85 0.57 -0.49
N CYS A 70 -3.74 1.24 -0.82
CA CYS A 70 -2.45 0.61 -1.09
C CYS A 70 -1.39 1.33 -0.26
N GLY A 71 -0.67 0.60 0.57
CA GLY A 71 0.35 1.15 1.45
C GLY A 71 1.59 0.28 1.51
N GLY A 72 2.59 0.73 2.26
CA GLY A 72 3.78 -0.06 2.52
C GLY A 72 4.53 0.40 3.76
N GLY A 73 5.38 -0.48 4.27
CA GLY A 73 6.27 -0.22 5.40
C GLY A 73 7.65 -0.75 5.09
N PHE A 74 8.66 -0.16 5.71
CA PHE A 74 10.03 -0.56 5.50
C PHE A 74 10.74 -0.77 6.83
N VAL A 75 11.38 -1.94 7.00
CA VAL A 75 12.06 -2.36 8.22
C VAL A 75 13.46 -2.84 7.88
N ILE A 76 14.46 -2.34 8.61
CA ILE A 76 15.84 -2.82 8.57
C ILE A 76 16.26 -3.18 9.99
N ASN A 77 16.83 -4.36 10.19
CA ASN A 77 17.31 -4.83 11.50
C ASN A 77 16.25 -4.66 12.60
N LYS A 78 15.00 -5.07 12.30
CA LYS A 78 13.84 -4.98 13.20
C LYS A 78 13.48 -3.55 13.62
N LYS A 79 13.86 -2.55 12.83
CA LYS A 79 13.55 -1.13 13.08
C LYS A 79 12.84 -0.53 11.87
N ILE A 80 11.74 0.15 12.13
CA ILE A 80 10.98 0.88 11.11
C ILE A 80 11.81 2.02 10.54
N ILE A 81 11.83 2.13 9.23
CA ILE A 81 12.43 3.23 8.47
C ILE A 81 11.31 4.15 7.99
N SER A 82 10.79 4.99 8.86
CA SER A 82 9.74 5.95 8.51
C SER A 82 10.26 7.22 7.81
N GLY A 83 11.60 7.43 7.77
CA GLY A 83 12.18 8.62 7.15
C GLY A 83 11.98 9.90 7.96
N SER A 84 12.56 11.00 7.49
CA SER A 84 12.50 12.31 8.16
C SER A 84 11.11 12.92 8.17
N ASN A 85 10.34 12.69 7.10
CA ASN A 85 9.01 13.25 6.89
C ASN A 85 7.88 12.21 7.06
N GLY A 86 8.20 11.00 7.54
CA GLY A 86 7.22 9.91 7.67
C GLY A 86 6.77 9.33 6.33
N LEU A 87 7.58 9.44 5.27
CA LEU A 87 7.28 8.93 3.93
C LEU A 87 8.02 7.62 3.60
N GLY A 88 8.82 7.11 4.52
CA GLY A 88 9.48 5.81 4.35
C GLY A 88 8.45 4.70 4.21
N GLY A 89 8.53 3.96 3.11
CA GLY A 89 7.55 2.91 2.80
C GLY A 89 6.34 3.35 1.99
N GLU A 90 6.11 4.65 1.77
CA GLU A 90 4.97 5.21 1.01
C GLU A 90 5.12 5.01 -0.51
N TRP A 91 5.39 3.78 -0.94
CA TRP A 91 5.67 3.41 -2.34
C TRP A 91 4.50 3.65 -3.29
N SER A 92 3.29 3.53 -2.77
CA SER A 92 2.06 3.67 -3.56
C SER A 92 1.80 5.09 -4.06
N LEU A 93 2.50 6.08 -3.49
CA LEU A 93 2.47 7.47 -3.93
C LEU A 93 3.31 7.72 -5.19
N ASN A 94 4.20 6.80 -5.56
CA ASN A 94 4.95 6.89 -6.81
C ASN A 94 4.03 6.80 -8.02
N GLN A 95 4.49 7.34 -9.14
CA GLN A 95 3.82 7.17 -10.43
C GLN A 95 3.84 5.69 -10.83
N MET A 96 2.75 5.22 -11.44
CA MET A 96 2.72 3.89 -12.03
C MET A 96 3.78 3.80 -13.14
N PRO A 97 4.69 2.80 -13.11
CA PRO A 97 5.66 2.62 -14.18
C PRO A 97 4.94 2.30 -15.50
N GLU A 98 4.91 3.25 -16.41
CA GLU A 98 4.33 3.05 -17.73
C GLU A 98 5.36 2.44 -18.68
N SER A 99 5.08 1.25 -19.21
CA SER A 99 5.84 0.68 -20.32
C SER A 99 5.25 1.03 -21.68
N THR A 100 4.10 1.68 -21.70
CA THR A 100 3.36 2.01 -22.93
C THR A 100 2.59 3.32 -22.76
N ILE A 101 3.32 4.42 -22.73
CA ILE A 101 2.70 5.69 -23.10
C ILE A 101 2.59 5.67 -24.63
N THR A 102 1.62 4.96 -25.16
CA THR A 102 1.34 4.94 -26.59
C THR A 102 0.63 6.20 -27.08
N ASN A 103 0.27 7.13 -26.19
CA ASN A 103 -0.37 8.40 -26.58
C ASN A 103 -0.03 9.55 -25.62
N LEU A 104 1.24 9.95 -25.58
CA LEU A 104 1.64 11.26 -25.05
C LEU A 104 1.20 12.39 -26.01
N LYS A 105 -0.09 12.59 -26.19
CA LYS A 105 -0.67 13.77 -26.83
C LYS A 105 -1.49 14.61 -25.88
N SER A 106 -1.17 14.66 -24.63
CA SER A 106 -1.69 15.71 -23.77
C SER A 106 -0.61 16.12 -22.78
N GLU A 107 -0.20 17.38 -22.85
CA GLU A 107 0.49 18.13 -21.80
C GLU A 107 -0.39 18.15 -20.54
N LYS A 108 -0.65 16.99 -19.94
CA LYS A 108 -1.37 16.93 -18.68
C LYS A 108 -0.38 17.20 -17.57
N LYS A 109 -0.63 18.30 -16.82
CA LYS A 109 -0.10 18.56 -15.49
C LYS A 109 0.06 17.25 -14.74
N LEU A 110 1.12 17.11 -13.92
CA LEU A 110 1.33 15.99 -13.00
C LEU A 110 0.00 15.59 -12.36
N ASP A 111 -0.63 14.57 -12.94
CA ASP A 111 -1.92 14.10 -12.48
C ASP A 111 -1.67 13.06 -11.39
N PHE A 112 -2.00 13.43 -10.17
CA PHE A 112 -1.93 12.51 -9.03
C PHE A 112 -2.82 11.28 -9.18
N SER A 113 -3.66 11.21 -10.22
CA SER A 113 -4.47 10.02 -10.54
C SER A 113 -3.64 8.85 -11.07
N ASN A 114 -2.41 9.10 -11.58
CA ASN A 114 -1.54 8.05 -12.14
C ASN A 114 -0.59 7.43 -11.11
N ARG A 115 -0.94 7.45 -9.84
CA ARG A 115 -0.17 6.81 -8.78
C ARG A 115 -0.44 5.30 -8.75
N ILE A 116 0.52 4.55 -8.20
CA ILE A 116 0.40 3.10 -7.98
C ILE A 116 -0.91 2.76 -7.25
N GLU A 117 -1.29 3.52 -6.21
CA GLU A 117 -2.54 3.33 -5.47
C GLU A 117 -3.77 3.38 -6.37
N GLY A 118 -3.78 4.25 -7.41
CA GLY A 118 -4.87 4.39 -8.38
C GLY A 118 -5.10 3.16 -9.26
N TYR A 119 -4.22 2.16 -9.17
CA TYR A 119 -4.33 0.91 -9.93
C TYR A 119 -4.38 -0.33 -9.03
N LEU A 120 -3.69 -0.31 -7.88
CA LEU A 120 -3.48 -1.50 -7.07
C LEU A 120 -4.39 -1.60 -5.85
N SER A 121 -5.03 -0.51 -5.41
CA SER A 121 -5.98 -0.57 -4.29
C SER A 121 -7.30 -1.25 -4.67
N GLY A 122 -8.00 -1.84 -3.71
CA GLY A 122 -9.29 -2.49 -3.93
C GLY A 122 -10.33 -1.55 -4.54
N LYS A 123 -10.41 -0.32 -4.04
CA LYS A 123 -11.29 0.71 -4.62
C LYS A 123 -10.94 1.04 -6.08
N SER A 124 -9.65 1.01 -6.40
CA SER A 124 -9.20 1.28 -7.78
C SER A 124 -9.46 0.10 -8.69
N ILE A 125 -9.34 -1.14 -8.21
CA ILE A 125 -9.73 -2.36 -8.93
C ILE A 125 -11.20 -2.26 -9.35
N GLU A 126 -12.11 -2.00 -8.41
CA GLU A 126 -13.55 -1.89 -8.66
C GLU A 126 -13.87 -0.80 -9.69
N LYS A 127 -13.31 0.41 -9.47
CA LYS A 127 -13.51 1.56 -10.36
C LYS A 127 -12.96 1.32 -11.77
N ASN A 128 -11.74 0.78 -11.88
CA ASN A 128 -11.10 0.56 -13.17
C ASN A 128 -11.79 -0.57 -13.96
N TYR A 129 -12.28 -1.60 -13.26
CA TYR A 129 -13.08 -2.66 -13.87
C TYR A 129 -14.40 -2.11 -14.42
N GLU A 130 -15.13 -1.32 -13.62
CA GLU A 130 -16.38 -0.66 -14.05
C GLU A 130 -16.17 0.25 -15.27
N ILE A 131 -15.08 1.04 -15.28
CA ILE A 131 -14.75 1.90 -16.42
C ILE A 131 -14.49 1.08 -17.69
N ARG A 132 -13.74 -0.02 -17.57
CA ARG A 132 -13.30 -0.82 -18.72
C ARG A 132 -14.40 -1.69 -19.29
N PHE A 133 -15.20 -2.33 -18.44
CA PHE A 133 -16.18 -3.34 -18.86
C PHE A 133 -17.65 -2.91 -18.67
N LYS A 134 -17.88 -1.72 -18.11
CA LYS A 134 -19.22 -1.21 -17.78
C LYS A 134 -20.02 -2.12 -16.84
N GLN A 135 -19.32 -2.87 -16.01
CA GLN A 135 -19.89 -3.78 -15.01
C GLN A 135 -19.40 -3.33 -13.63
N LYS A 136 -20.34 -3.13 -12.72
CA LYS A 136 -20.04 -2.76 -11.33
C LYS A 136 -19.94 -4.01 -10.49
N LEU A 137 -18.72 -4.40 -10.14
CA LEU A 137 -18.41 -5.54 -9.31
C LEU A 137 -17.47 -5.11 -8.18
N SER A 138 -17.58 -5.76 -7.03
CA SER A 138 -16.60 -5.65 -5.97
C SER A 138 -15.28 -6.34 -6.34
N ALA A 139 -14.18 -5.95 -5.73
CA ALA A 139 -12.89 -6.60 -5.94
C ALA A 139 -12.98 -8.12 -5.71
N LYS A 140 -13.71 -8.55 -4.66
CA LYS A 140 -13.92 -9.96 -4.37
C LYS A 140 -14.64 -10.71 -5.50
N GLU A 141 -15.68 -10.11 -6.09
CA GLU A 141 -16.40 -10.70 -7.23
C GLU A 141 -15.54 -10.77 -8.47
N ILE A 142 -14.71 -9.76 -8.73
CA ILE A 142 -13.77 -9.76 -9.86
C ILE A 142 -12.76 -10.91 -9.72
N PHE A 143 -12.18 -11.11 -8.53
CA PHE A 143 -11.28 -12.23 -8.28
C PHE A 143 -12.00 -13.58 -8.31
N PHE A 144 -13.25 -13.66 -7.86
CA PHE A 144 -14.07 -14.86 -8.00
C PHE A 144 -14.26 -15.22 -9.48
N ASN A 145 -14.71 -14.27 -10.30
CA ASN A 145 -14.90 -14.44 -11.75
C ASN A 145 -13.58 -14.81 -12.47
N TYR A 146 -12.44 -14.27 -12.00
CA TYR A 146 -11.12 -14.66 -12.51
C TYR A 146 -10.87 -16.17 -12.29
N ARG A 147 -11.19 -16.71 -11.10
CA ARG A 147 -11.06 -18.15 -10.81
C ARG A 147 -12.00 -18.99 -11.68
N ASP A 148 -13.19 -18.48 -11.97
CA ASP A 148 -14.15 -19.09 -12.86
C ASP A 148 -13.83 -18.93 -14.37
N LYS A 149 -12.66 -18.33 -14.68
CA LYS A 149 -12.16 -18.11 -16.04
C LYS A 149 -13.06 -17.21 -16.90
N ASP A 150 -13.80 -16.27 -16.26
CA ASP A 150 -14.46 -15.21 -17.01
C ASP A 150 -13.44 -14.40 -17.79
N LYS A 151 -13.72 -14.16 -19.07
CA LYS A 151 -12.78 -13.53 -20.00
C LYS A 151 -12.39 -12.11 -19.55
N ASN A 152 -13.38 -11.30 -19.15
CA ASN A 152 -13.13 -9.91 -18.76
C ASN A 152 -12.33 -9.85 -17.45
N ALA A 153 -12.66 -10.71 -16.50
CA ALA A 153 -11.93 -10.80 -15.24
C ALA A 153 -10.49 -11.29 -15.47
N CYS A 154 -10.29 -12.29 -16.36
CA CYS A 154 -8.96 -12.77 -16.72
C CYS A 154 -8.10 -11.67 -17.36
N ASP A 155 -8.64 -10.95 -18.33
CA ASP A 155 -7.95 -9.85 -19.00
C ASP A 155 -7.58 -8.75 -18.00
N PHE A 156 -8.49 -8.41 -17.07
CA PHE A 156 -8.28 -7.39 -16.07
C PHE A 156 -7.23 -7.80 -15.03
N ILE A 157 -7.35 -8.99 -14.47
CA ILE A 157 -6.44 -9.47 -13.41
C ILE A 157 -5.03 -9.72 -13.98
N ASN A 158 -4.88 -10.17 -15.22
CA ASN A 158 -3.57 -10.28 -15.83
C ASN A 158 -2.90 -8.90 -16.02
N ASP A 159 -3.65 -7.89 -16.40
CA ASP A 159 -3.15 -6.52 -16.44
C ASP A 159 -2.79 -5.98 -15.04
N TYR A 160 -3.62 -6.27 -14.02
CA TYR A 160 -3.33 -5.96 -12.63
C TYR A 160 -2.02 -6.60 -12.13
N LYS A 161 -1.80 -7.88 -12.42
CA LYS A 161 -0.55 -8.59 -12.08
C LYS A 161 0.67 -7.93 -12.70
N ASN A 162 0.58 -7.56 -13.97
CA ASN A 162 1.66 -6.86 -14.66
C ASN A 162 1.95 -5.50 -14.02
N LYS A 163 0.92 -4.74 -13.64
CA LYS A 163 1.08 -3.46 -12.93
C LYS A 163 1.70 -3.64 -11.55
N LEU A 164 1.26 -4.64 -10.80
CA LEU A 164 1.84 -4.97 -9.50
C LEU A 164 3.33 -5.33 -9.64
N ALA A 165 3.66 -6.26 -10.55
CA ALA A 165 5.05 -6.68 -10.78
C ALA A 165 5.96 -5.48 -11.11
N ARG A 166 5.53 -4.60 -12.03
CA ARG A 166 6.30 -3.40 -12.39
C ARG A 166 6.46 -2.42 -11.22
N SER A 167 5.42 -2.28 -10.40
CA SER A 167 5.49 -1.42 -9.23
C SER A 167 6.47 -1.96 -8.18
N LEU A 168 6.55 -3.29 -8.03
CA LEU A 168 7.51 -3.94 -7.13
C LEU A 168 8.95 -3.76 -7.59
N VAL A 169 9.21 -3.62 -8.89
CA VAL A 169 10.56 -3.32 -9.40
C VAL A 169 11.13 -2.06 -8.78
N ILE A 170 10.30 -1.03 -8.53
CA ILE A 170 10.75 0.20 -7.87
C ILE A 170 11.31 -0.10 -6.48
N ILE A 171 10.61 -0.94 -5.71
CA ILE A 171 11.04 -1.35 -4.37
C ILE A 171 12.35 -2.14 -4.46
N ILE A 172 12.37 -3.16 -5.32
CA ILE A 172 13.52 -4.05 -5.49
C ILE A 172 14.76 -3.26 -5.90
N THR A 173 14.65 -2.38 -6.90
CA THR A 173 15.80 -1.64 -7.42
C THR A 173 16.25 -0.48 -6.53
N THR A 174 15.42 -0.03 -5.60
CA THR A 174 15.76 1.10 -4.70
C THR A 174 16.26 0.62 -3.35
N VAL A 175 15.69 -0.46 -2.83
CA VAL A 175 15.90 -0.91 -1.45
C VAL A 175 16.60 -2.25 -1.38
N ASP A 176 16.43 -3.11 -2.42
CA ASP A 176 16.94 -4.49 -2.48
C ASP A 176 16.62 -5.27 -1.19
N PRO A 177 15.32 -5.43 -0.82
CA PRO A 177 14.97 -6.08 0.43
C PRO A 177 15.19 -7.59 0.37
N ASP A 178 15.57 -8.20 1.50
CA ASP A 178 15.70 -9.68 1.63
C ASP A 178 14.33 -10.37 1.47
N ALA A 179 13.25 -9.67 1.84
CA ALA A 179 11.89 -10.18 1.73
C ALA A 179 10.88 -9.06 1.45
N ILE A 180 9.87 -9.38 0.62
CA ILE A 180 8.67 -8.59 0.46
C ILE A 180 7.50 -9.39 1.02
N VAL A 181 6.79 -8.82 2.01
CA VAL A 181 5.61 -9.45 2.61
C VAL A 181 4.35 -8.75 2.16
N PHE A 182 3.32 -9.52 1.86
CA PHE A 182 2.02 -9.00 1.42
C PHE A 182 0.98 -9.11 2.52
N GLY A 183 0.21 -8.03 2.71
CA GLY A 183 -0.93 -7.98 3.63
C GLY A 183 -2.13 -7.27 3.02
N GLY A 184 -3.21 -7.22 3.79
CA GLY A 184 -4.48 -6.65 3.34
C GLY A 184 -5.38 -7.66 2.63
N GLY A 185 -6.67 -7.28 2.41
CA GLY A 185 -7.68 -8.20 1.90
C GLY A 185 -7.39 -8.78 0.52
N ILE A 186 -6.68 -8.03 -0.34
CA ILE A 186 -6.31 -8.49 -1.69
C ILE A 186 -5.19 -9.53 -1.63
N SER A 187 -4.34 -9.51 -0.59
CA SER A 187 -3.25 -10.49 -0.47
C SER A 187 -3.78 -11.93 -0.37
N ASN A 188 -4.98 -12.13 0.15
CA ASN A 188 -5.63 -13.44 0.18
C ASN A 188 -6.01 -13.96 -1.22
N GLU A 189 -6.10 -13.06 -2.19
CA GLU A 189 -6.43 -13.37 -3.57
C GLU A 189 -5.16 -13.51 -4.45
N ILE A 190 -3.98 -13.21 -3.87
CA ILE A 190 -2.68 -13.21 -4.60
C ILE A 190 -2.10 -14.62 -4.77
N ASN A 191 -2.71 -15.67 -4.23
CA ASN A 191 -2.23 -17.07 -4.36
C ASN A 191 -2.06 -17.57 -5.80
N PHE A 192 -2.21 -16.70 -6.80
CA PHE A 192 -1.98 -16.94 -8.22
C PHE A 192 -0.87 -16.07 -8.82
N LEU A 193 -0.12 -15.36 -8.03
CA LEU A 193 1.12 -14.73 -8.45
C LEU A 193 2.27 -15.72 -8.34
#